data_65d24ede0a82434b8b614f72b48a786f
#
_entry.id   65d24ede0a82434b8b614f72b48a786f
#
_cell.length_a   1.000
_cell.length_b   1.000
_cell.length_c   1.000
_cell.angle_alpha   90.00
_cell.angle_beta   90.00
_cell.angle_gamma   90.00
#
_symmetry.space_group_name_H-M   'P 1'
#
loop_
_entity.id
_entity.type
_entity.pdbx_description
1 polymer ?
#
loop_
_entity_poly.entity_id
_entity_poly.type
_entity_poly.pdbx_seq_one_letter_code
_entity_poly.pdbx_strand_id
1 'polypeptide(L)'
;IGISLTPAYALISRNLALAAQQADGTRTLVAPCSACYLNLAKADHYMAERPSLGEKVNTALAAGDLHYDPGMLDIRHLLDVIINDVGLDYVKSKVVKPLKGLRVAPYLGCMVPRPDYEKRWSDHEHPTELDRLLKALGAEVIDFPLKTHCCGGHMTQISPSTAFELI
;
A
#
# COMPACT_ATOMS: atom_id res chain seq x y z
N ILE A 1 -15.29 3.54 -0.55
CA ILE A 1 -15.70 3.88 0.83
C ILE A 1 -16.92 4.75 0.67
N GLY A 2 -18.07 4.11 0.74
CA GLY A 2 -19.31 4.75 0.38
C GLY A 2 -19.94 5.58 1.50
N ILE A 3 -21.15 5.30 1.84
CA ILE A 3 -22.12 6.14 2.54
C ILE A 3 -21.82 6.32 4.05
N SER A 4 -20.98 5.49 4.67
CA SER A 4 -20.64 5.60 6.11
C SER A 4 -19.20 5.17 6.40
N LEU A 5 -18.47 5.99 7.16
CA LEU A 5 -17.06 5.74 7.52
C LEU A 5 -16.93 4.53 8.47
N THR A 6 -17.74 4.45 9.51
CA THR A 6 -17.59 3.41 10.54
C THR A 6 -17.69 1.98 9.99
N PRO A 7 -18.69 1.58 9.19
CA PRO A 7 -18.73 0.25 8.61
C PRO A 7 -17.55 -0.06 7.70
N ALA A 8 -17.08 0.92 6.92
CA ALA A 8 -15.94 0.75 6.04
C ALA A 8 -14.66 0.48 6.85
N TYR A 9 -14.41 1.28 7.88
CA TYR A 9 -13.26 1.06 8.76
C TYR A 9 -13.39 -0.23 9.57
N ALA A 10 -14.58 -0.61 10.02
CA ALA A 10 -14.80 -1.88 10.72
C ALA A 10 -14.45 -3.09 9.82
N LEU A 11 -14.87 -3.07 8.55
CA LEU A 11 -14.52 -4.15 7.60
C LEU A 11 -13.03 -4.22 7.31
N ILE A 12 -12.35 -3.08 7.19
CA ILE A 12 -10.90 -3.03 6.99
C ILE A 12 -10.18 -3.52 8.26
N SER A 13 -10.54 -2.99 9.41
CA SER A 13 -9.91 -3.32 10.70
C SER A 13 -10.19 -4.75 11.15
N ARG A 14 -11.27 -5.38 10.67
CA ARG A 14 -11.50 -6.82 10.86
C ARG A 14 -10.33 -7.64 10.29
N ASN A 15 -9.82 -7.28 9.11
CA ASN A 15 -8.66 -7.97 8.53
C ASN A 15 -7.39 -7.73 9.35
N LEU A 16 -7.20 -6.52 9.88
CA LEU A 16 -6.09 -6.20 10.78
C LEU A 16 -6.18 -7.01 12.09
N ALA A 17 -7.36 -7.06 12.71
CA ALA A 17 -7.59 -7.84 13.92
C ALA A 17 -7.32 -9.34 13.73
N LEU A 18 -7.83 -9.92 12.63
CA LEU A 18 -7.56 -11.31 12.28
C LEU A 18 -6.07 -11.58 12.05
N ALA A 19 -5.38 -10.69 11.35
CA ALA A 19 -3.95 -10.81 11.13
C ALA A 19 -3.16 -10.72 12.45
N ALA A 20 -3.56 -9.80 13.35
CA ALA A 20 -2.94 -9.66 14.66
C ALA A 20 -3.15 -10.89 15.55
N GLN A 21 -4.31 -11.54 15.48
CA GLN A 21 -4.58 -12.80 16.20
C GLN A 21 -3.77 -13.99 15.67
N GLN A 22 -3.48 -14.01 14.36
CA GLN A 22 -2.70 -15.08 13.71
C GLN A 22 -1.19 -14.88 13.84
N ALA A 23 -0.76 -13.71 14.31
CA ALA A 23 0.65 -13.36 14.39
C ALA A 23 1.36 -14.25 15.44
N ASP A 24 2.25 -15.10 14.99
CA ASP A 24 3.12 -16.01 15.76
C ASP A 24 4.40 -15.31 16.27
N GLY A 25 4.27 -14.06 16.69
CA GLY A 25 5.38 -13.17 17.04
C GLY A 25 5.83 -12.24 15.89
N THR A 26 5.38 -12.48 14.68
CA THR A 26 5.62 -11.59 13.52
C THR A 26 4.57 -10.49 13.50
N ARG A 27 5.01 -9.24 13.50
CA ARG A 27 4.10 -8.08 13.47
C ARG A 27 3.93 -7.47 12.07
N THR A 28 4.60 -8.00 11.06
CA THR A 28 4.58 -7.45 9.70
C THR A 28 3.43 -8.03 8.89
N LEU A 29 2.55 -7.16 8.40
CA LEU A 29 1.49 -7.48 7.45
C LEU A 29 1.87 -6.95 6.07
N VAL A 30 2.10 -7.85 5.11
CA VAL A 30 2.51 -7.48 3.75
C VAL A 30 1.30 -7.44 2.82
N ALA A 31 1.07 -6.29 2.19
CA ALA A 31 0.01 -6.10 1.20
C ALA A 31 0.61 -5.85 -0.20
N PRO A 32 0.44 -6.77 -1.17
CA PRO A 32 0.96 -6.59 -2.53
C PRO A 32 0.11 -5.66 -3.41
N CYS A 33 -1.13 -5.43 -3.04
CA CYS A 33 -2.05 -4.56 -3.76
C CYS A 33 -2.01 -3.15 -3.18
N SER A 34 -1.74 -2.14 -4.01
CA SER A 34 -1.66 -0.73 -3.61
C SER A 34 -2.92 -0.23 -2.90
N ALA A 35 -4.11 -0.62 -3.37
CA ALA A 35 -5.38 -0.23 -2.74
C ALA A 35 -5.59 -0.93 -1.40
N CYS A 36 -5.22 -2.22 -1.27
CA CYS A 36 -5.28 -2.94 -0.01
C CYS A 36 -4.33 -2.34 1.01
N TYR A 37 -3.07 -2.11 0.61
CA TYR A 37 -2.07 -1.44 1.44
C TYR A 37 -2.58 -0.09 1.96
N LEU A 38 -3.03 0.79 1.05
CA LEU A 38 -3.55 2.11 1.43
C LEU A 38 -4.69 2.00 2.44
N ASN A 39 -5.66 1.11 2.20
CA ASN A 39 -6.82 1.01 3.08
C ASN A 39 -6.46 0.46 4.47
N LEU A 40 -5.56 -0.53 4.55
CA LEU A 40 -5.10 -1.09 5.82
C LEU A 40 -4.28 -0.05 6.61
N ALA A 41 -3.28 0.58 5.98
CA ALA A 41 -2.46 1.61 6.60
C ALA A 41 -3.30 2.84 7.03
N LYS A 42 -4.27 3.23 6.20
CA LYS A 42 -5.20 4.32 6.50
C LYS A 42 -6.11 4.02 7.67
N ALA A 43 -6.56 2.78 7.83
CA ALA A 43 -7.39 2.40 8.97
C ALA A 43 -6.58 2.45 10.27
N ASP A 44 -5.38 1.90 10.28
CA ASP A 44 -4.46 1.96 11.40
C ASP A 44 -4.17 3.41 11.80
N HIS A 45 -3.75 4.24 10.85
CA HIS A 45 -3.43 5.64 11.08
C HIS A 45 -4.60 6.45 11.64
N TYR A 46 -5.79 6.38 11.03
CA TYR A 46 -6.92 7.19 11.48
C TYR A 46 -7.59 6.68 12.75
N MET A 47 -7.47 5.41 13.07
CA MET A 47 -7.89 4.93 14.40
C MET A 47 -6.95 5.44 15.50
N ALA A 48 -5.65 5.57 15.22
CA ALA A 48 -4.68 6.19 16.13
C ALA A 48 -4.95 7.69 16.31
N GLU A 49 -5.15 8.40 15.19
CA GLU A 49 -5.35 9.86 15.19
C GLU A 49 -6.71 10.27 15.81
N ARG A 50 -7.72 9.41 15.71
CA ARG A 50 -9.10 9.67 16.11
C ARG A 50 -9.62 8.59 17.06
N PRO A 51 -9.37 8.69 18.38
CA PRO A 51 -9.78 7.66 19.36
C PRO A 51 -11.28 7.31 19.29
N SER A 52 -12.15 8.30 19.06
CA SER A 52 -13.60 8.07 18.94
C SER A 52 -13.98 7.20 17.72
N LEU A 53 -13.18 7.21 16.66
CA LEU A 53 -13.33 6.29 15.52
C LEU A 53 -12.88 4.88 15.93
N GLY A 54 -11.74 4.76 16.61
CA GLY A 54 -11.23 3.49 17.13
C GLY A 54 -12.23 2.79 18.05
N GLU A 55 -12.83 3.51 18.99
CA GLU A 55 -13.88 2.99 19.88
C GLU A 55 -15.10 2.45 19.13
N LYS A 56 -15.61 3.21 18.13
CA LYS A 56 -16.74 2.78 17.31
C LYS A 56 -16.41 1.55 16.46
N VAL A 57 -15.20 1.50 15.91
CA VAL A 57 -14.72 0.35 15.14
C VAL A 57 -14.61 -0.87 16.04
N ASN A 58 -13.97 -0.76 17.20
CA ASN A 58 -13.81 -1.86 18.15
C ASN A 58 -15.16 -2.33 18.73
N THR A 59 -16.13 -1.43 18.94
CA THR A 59 -17.51 -1.81 19.29
C THR A 59 -18.12 -2.71 18.20
N ALA A 60 -17.90 -2.40 16.92
CA ALA A 60 -18.39 -3.24 15.82
C ALA A 60 -17.61 -4.57 15.71
N LEU A 61 -16.30 -4.56 15.95
CA LEU A 61 -15.45 -5.75 15.91
C LEU A 61 -15.77 -6.74 17.04
N ALA A 62 -16.18 -6.24 18.19
CA ALA A 62 -16.56 -7.05 19.36
C ALA A 62 -17.73 -8.02 19.06
N ALA A 63 -18.58 -7.72 18.09
CA ALA A 63 -19.63 -8.66 17.64
C ALA A 63 -19.08 -9.96 17.04
N GLY A 64 -17.81 -9.99 16.67
CA GLY A 64 -17.10 -11.17 16.17
C GLY A 64 -15.92 -11.59 17.05
N ASP A 65 -15.94 -11.22 18.32
CA ASP A 65 -14.84 -11.47 19.28
C ASP A 65 -13.48 -10.96 18.80
N LEU A 66 -13.49 -9.84 18.05
CA LEU A 66 -12.29 -9.20 17.50
C LEU A 66 -12.02 -7.86 18.17
N HIS A 67 -10.75 -7.50 18.23
CA HIS A 67 -10.27 -6.21 18.68
C HIS A 67 -9.00 -5.83 17.93
N TYR A 68 -8.80 -4.56 17.65
CA TYR A 68 -7.59 -4.04 17.04
C TYR A 68 -7.19 -2.69 17.64
N ASP A 69 -5.98 -2.64 18.18
CA ASP A 69 -5.35 -1.39 18.58
C ASP A 69 -4.37 -0.93 17.50
N PRO A 70 -4.39 0.36 17.11
CA PRO A 70 -3.44 0.90 16.15
C PRO A 70 -1.98 0.62 16.53
N GLY A 71 -1.17 0.25 15.55
CA GLY A 71 0.23 -0.09 15.75
C GLY A 71 0.48 -1.53 16.23
N MET A 72 -0.54 -2.38 16.38
CA MET A 72 -0.33 -3.81 16.61
C MET A 72 0.43 -4.48 15.47
N LEU A 73 0.23 -4.02 14.24
CA LEU A 73 0.88 -4.53 13.03
C LEU A 73 1.72 -3.46 12.34
N ASP A 74 2.85 -3.89 11.79
CA ASP A 74 3.63 -3.11 10.83
C ASP A 74 3.12 -3.41 9.43
N ILE A 75 2.29 -2.52 8.89
CA ILE A 75 1.62 -2.68 7.59
C ILE A 75 2.57 -2.20 6.50
N ARG A 76 2.92 -3.09 5.58
CA ARG A 76 3.95 -2.83 4.57
C ARG A 76 3.48 -3.19 3.16
N HIS A 77 3.89 -2.39 2.18
CA HIS A 77 3.71 -2.76 0.77
C HIS A 77 4.77 -3.79 0.35
N LEU A 78 4.40 -4.74 -0.49
CA LEU A 78 5.33 -5.79 -0.95
C LEU A 78 6.61 -5.22 -1.57
N LEU A 79 6.52 -4.13 -2.33
CA LEU A 79 7.69 -3.49 -2.95
C LEU A 79 8.70 -3.00 -1.89
N ASP A 80 8.22 -2.42 -0.80
CA ASP A 80 9.03 -1.98 0.33
C ASP A 80 9.78 -3.17 0.95
N VAL A 81 9.09 -4.28 1.22
CA VAL A 81 9.69 -5.50 1.77
C VAL A 81 10.76 -6.09 0.84
N ILE A 82 10.49 -6.14 -0.46
CA ILE A 82 11.46 -6.63 -1.45
C ILE A 82 12.74 -5.78 -1.45
N ILE A 83 12.60 -4.47 -1.36
CA ILE A 83 13.74 -3.55 -1.46
C ILE A 83 14.53 -3.49 -0.16
N ASN A 84 13.85 -3.40 0.99
CA ASN A 84 14.48 -3.09 2.26
C ASN A 84 14.81 -4.32 3.11
N ASP A 85 14.04 -5.41 3.02
CA ASP A 85 14.28 -6.62 3.81
C ASP A 85 14.96 -7.71 2.99
N VAL A 86 14.42 -8.02 1.80
CA VAL A 86 15.04 -9.01 0.90
C VAL A 86 16.35 -8.47 0.32
N GLY A 87 16.35 -7.20 -0.06
CA GLY A 87 17.50 -6.50 -0.62
C GLY A 87 17.68 -6.72 -2.13
N LEU A 88 18.04 -5.65 -2.82
CA LEU A 88 18.17 -5.67 -4.29
C LEU A 88 19.34 -6.56 -4.77
N ASP A 89 20.41 -6.69 -3.98
CA ASP A 89 21.53 -7.57 -4.33
C ASP A 89 21.13 -9.04 -4.29
N TYR A 90 20.32 -9.42 -3.30
CA TYR A 90 19.77 -10.78 -3.26
C TYR A 90 18.82 -11.02 -4.43
N VAL A 91 17.90 -10.10 -4.72
CA VAL A 91 17.02 -10.17 -5.89
C VAL A 91 17.84 -10.36 -7.16
N LYS A 92 18.86 -9.51 -7.38
CA LYS A 92 19.75 -9.57 -8.54
C LYS A 92 20.47 -10.92 -8.67
N SER A 93 20.89 -11.51 -7.54
CA SER A 93 21.56 -12.83 -7.53
C SER A 93 20.63 -13.98 -7.95
N LYS A 94 19.31 -13.80 -7.87
CA LYS A 94 18.30 -14.80 -8.25
C LYS A 94 17.76 -14.62 -9.67
N VAL A 95 18.19 -13.58 -10.38
CA VAL A 95 17.75 -13.32 -11.76
C VAL A 95 18.39 -14.33 -12.72
N VAL A 96 17.60 -15.27 -13.19
CA VAL A 96 18.03 -16.26 -14.20
C VAL A 96 17.93 -15.70 -15.62
N LYS A 97 16.88 -14.89 -15.88
CA LYS A 97 16.66 -14.26 -17.19
C LYS A 97 16.49 -12.75 -16.99
N PRO A 98 17.59 -11.98 -17.13
CA PRO A 98 17.53 -10.53 -16.95
C PRO A 98 16.73 -9.84 -18.05
N LEU A 99 16.13 -8.70 -17.71
CA LEU A 99 15.29 -7.87 -18.59
C LEU A 99 16.13 -6.99 -19.53
N LYS A 100 17.23 -7.53 -20.07
CA LYS A 100 18.14 -6.78 -20.96
C LYS A 100 17.43 -6.35 -22.24
N GLY A 101 17.61 -5.07 -22.59
CA GLY A 101 17.02 -4.48 -23.80
C GLY A 101 15.54 -4.08 -23.61
N LEU A 102 14.95 -4.35 -22.47
CA LEU A 102 13.60 -3.89 -22.16
C LEU A 102 13.66 -2.47 -21.57
N ARG A 103 13.01 -1.53 -22.26
CA ARG A 103 12.83 -0.16 -21.79
C ARG A 103 11.51 -0.05 -21.03
N VAL A 104 11.57 0.40 -19.78
CA VAL A 104 10.43 0.42 -18.86
C VAL A 104 10.24 1.81 -18.25
N ALA A 105 9.05 2.38 -18.39
CA ALA A 105 8.62 3.54 -17.64
C ALA A 105 7.84 3.07 -16.39
N PRO A 106 8.39 3.22 -15.19
CA PRO A 106 7.73 2.75 -13.97
C PRO A 106 6.53 3.63 -13.63
N TYR A 107 5.40 2.99 -13.35
CA TYR A 107 4.18 3.67 -12.89
C TYR A 107 3.72 3.07 -11.57
N LEU A 108 3.88 3.80 -10.48
CA LEU A 108 3.52 3.36 -9.13
C LEU A 108 2.11 3.78 -8.74
N GLY A 109 1.62 4.87 -9.33
CA GLY A 109 0.34 5.48 -9.00
C GLY A 109 0.37 6.23 -7.67
N CYS A 110 -0.77 6.77 -7.27
CA CYS A 110 -0.86 7.69 -6.13
C CYS A 110 -1.08 7.02 -4.77
N MET A 111 -1.56 5.77 -4.74
CA MET A 111 -2.04 5.14 -3.50
C MET A 111 -0.93 4.74 -2.53
N VAL A 112 0.24 4.42 -3.05
CA VAL A 112 1.34 3.90 -2.26
C VAL A 112 2.22 5.02 -1.71
N PRO A 113 2.75 5.97 -2.54
CA PRO A 113 3.71 6.96 -2.06
C PRO A 113 3.07 8.23 -1.46
N ARG A 114 1.85 8.61 -1.87
CA ARG A 114 1.29 9.93 -1.54
C ARG A 114 0.72 10.14 -0.15
N PRO A 115 0.30 9.13 0.64
CA PRO A 115 -0.12 9.40 2.00
C PRO A 115 1.02 10.05 2.80
N ASP A 116 0.76 11.20 3.40
CA ASP A 116 1.74 12.02 4.12
C ASP A 116 2.25 11.39 5.43
N TYR A 117 1.51 10.42 5.97
CA TYR A 117 1.92 9.61 7.12
C TYR A 117 2.87 8.46 6.74
N GLU A 118 2.97 8.13 5.45
CA GLU A 118 3.87 7.08 4.96
C GLU A 118 5.28 7.63 4.76
N LYS A 119 6.26 7.07 5.49
CA LYS A 119 7.64 7.57 5.51
C LYS A 119 8.66 6.61 4.89
N ARG A 120 8.21 5.49 4.30
CA ARG A 120 9.10 4.46 3.74
C ARG A 120 9.55 4.74 2.31
N TRP A 121 8.94 5.72 1.66
CA TRP A 121 9.25 6.10 0.29
C TRP A 121 10.25 7.25 0.23
N SER A 122 11.18 7.17 -0.70
CA SER A 122 12.24 8.17 -0.87
C SER A 122 11.68 9.55 -1.18
N ASP A 123 10.59 9.59 -1.92
CA ASP A 123 9.87 10.80 -2.30
C ASP A 123 8.41 10.47 -2.58
N HIS A 124 7.48 11.33 -2.17
CA HIS A 124 6.04 11.11 -2.37
C HIS A 124 5.58 11.39 -3.80
N GLU A 125 6.27 12.26 -4.51
CA GLU A 125 5.93 12.63 -5.90
C GLU A 125 6.81 11.89 -6.91
N HIS A 126 8.09 11.66 -6.59
CA HIS A 126 9.06 11.03 -7.48
C HIS A 126 9.79 9.85 -6.82
N PRO A 127 9.06 8.82 -6.30
CA PRO A 127 9.68 7.67 -5.66
C PRO A 127 10.56 6.90 -6.65
N THR A 128 11.69 6.41 -6.18
CA THR A 128 12.67 5.68 -7.01
C THR A 128 12.71 4.18 -6.71
N GLU A 129 11.90 3.69 -5.81
CA GLU A 129 11.90 2.32 -5.34
C GLU A 129 11.65 1.32 -6.46
N LEU A 130 10.62 1.54 -7.27
CA LEU A 130 10.31 0.68 -8.42
C LEU A 130 11.40 0.77 -9.49
N ASP A 131 11.96 1.97 -9.71
CA ASP A 131 13.09 2.19 -10.64
C ASP A 131 14.30 1.35 -10.24
N ARG A 132 14.65 1.36 -8.94
CA ARG A 132 15.77 0.60 -8.39
C ARG A 132 15.58 -0.91 -8.57
N LEU A 133 14.38 -1.41 -8.30
CA LEU A 133 14.04 -2.83 -8.50
C LEU A 133 14.16 -3.21 -9.97
N LEU A 134 13.58 -2.44 -10.89
CA LEU A 134 13.64 -2.72 -12.33
C LEU A 134 15.07 -2.70 -12.86
N LYS A 135 15.90 -1.76 -12.41
CA LYS A 135 17.34 -1.74 -12.73
C LYS A 135 18.07 -2.99 -12.20
N ALA A 136 17.75 -3.43 -10.98
CA ALA A 136 18.33 -4.65 -10.41
C ALA A 136 17.94 -5.89 -11.22
N LEU A 137 16.76 -5.91 -11.83
CA LEU A 137 16.30 -6.96 -12.75
C LEU A 137 16.92 -6.86 -14.15
N GLY A 138 17.68 -5.80 -14.46
CA GLY A 138 18.42 -5.61 -15.71
C GLY A 138 17.67 -4.83 -16.78
N ALA A 139 16.56 -4.16 -16.47
CA ALA A 139 15.83 -3.30 -17.38
C ALA A 139 16.51 -1.92 -17.54
N GLU A 140 16.31 -1.29 -18.70
CA GLU A 140 16.57 0.13 -18.92
C GLU A 140 15.37 0.93 -18.42
N VAL A 141 15.55 1.67 -17.34
CA VAL A 141 14.47 2.47 -16.76
C VAL A 141 14.46 3.85 -17.38
N ILE A 142 13.31 4.18 -17.98
CA ILE A 142 13.05 5.49 -18.59
C ILE A 142 12.47 6.40 -17.51
N ASP A 143 12.97 7.61 -17.42
CA ASP A 143 12.38 8.61 -16.54
C ASP A 143 10.94 8.92 -16.98
N PHE A 144 10.03 8.85 -16.01
CA PHE A 144 8.61 9.06 -16.23
C PHE A 144 8.07 10.01 -15.16
N PRO A 145 7.90 11.29 -15.47
CA PRO A 145 7.51 12.31 -14.48
C PRO A 145 6.12 12.10 -13.88
N LEU A 146 5.24 11.36 -14.57
CA LEU A 146 3.89 11.08 -14.10
C LEU A 146 3.75 9.75 -13.34
N LYS A 147 4.84 9.19 -12.82
CA LYS A 147 4.85 7.88 -12.16
C LYS A 147 3.93 7.75 -10.95
N THR A 148 3.55 8.86 -10.31
CA THR A 148 2.61 8.92 -9.18
C THR A 148 1.26 9.56 -9.53
N HIS A 149 1.04 9.87 -10.80
CA HIS A 149 -0.20 10.48 -11.24
C HIS A 149 -1.40 9.55 -11.01
N CYS A 150 -2.59 10.12 -10.83
CA CYS A 150 -3.80 9.31 -10.66
C CYS A 150 -4.21 8.69 -12.01
N CYS A 151 -4.39 7.38 -12.03
CA CYS A 151 -4.86 6.67 -13.24
C CYS A 151 -6.38 6.77 -13.47
N GLY A 152 -7.11 7.48 -12.62
CA GLY A 152 -8.56 7.58 -12.72
C GLY A 152 -9.34 6.29 -12.42
N GLY A 153 -8.68 5.16 -12.13
CA GLY A 153 -9.32 3.84 -12.03
C GLY A 153 -10.49 3.78 -11.04
N HIS A 154 -10.39 4.49 -9.91
CA HIS A 154 -11.50 4.56 -8.94
C HIS A 154 -12.62 5.53 -9.34
N MET A 155 -12.39 6.39 -10.32
CA MET A 155 -13.38 7.32 -10.84
C MET A 155 -14.25 6.73 -11.95
N THR A 156 -13.84 5.64 -12.58
CA THR A 156 -14.53 5.05 -13.74
C THR A 156 -15.99 4.69 -13.48
N GLN A 157 -16.32 4.28 -12.24
CA GLN A 157 -17.70 3.94 -11.84
C GLN A 157 -18.52 5.14 -11.38
N ILE A 158 -17.84 6.24 -11.00
CA ILE A 158 -18.49 7.43 -10.43
C ILE A 158 -18.65 8.51 -11.50
N SER A 159 -17.60 8.77 -12.27
CA SER A 159 -17.54 9.77 -13.34
C SER A 159 -16.60 9.30 -14.45
N PRO A 160 -17.10 8.54 -15.44
CA PRO A 160 -16.27 8.06 -16.55
C PRO A 160 -15.55 9.17 -17.30
N SER A 161 -16.21 10.34 -17.50
CA SER A 161 -15.60 11.50 -18.16
C SER A 161 -14.35 11.98 -17.42
N THR A 162 -14.45 12.17 -16.10
CA THR A 162 -13.29 12.55 -15.27
C THR A 162 -12.19 11.50 -15.29
N ALA A 163 -12.55 10.22 -15.33
CA ALA A 163 -11.55 9.15 -15.44
C ALA A 163 -10.77 9.24 -16.76
N PHE A 164 -11.44 9.53 -17.86
CA PHE A 164 -10.79 9.72 -19.17
C PHE A 164 -9.91 10.98 -19.25
N GLU A 165 -10.22 12.02 -18.50
CA GLU A 165 -9.40 13.23 -18.41
C GLU A 165 -8.09 13.01 -17.60
N LEU A 166 -8.03 11.96 -16.77
CA LEU A 166 -6.86 11.63 -15.95
C LEU A 166 -5.86 10.70 -16.65
N ILE A 167 -6.26 10.07 -17.74
CA ILE A 167 -5.42 9.14 -18.52
C ILE A 167 -4.80 9.88 -19.71
#